data_ff447b2b5aba73c6b0efd19cff87aa99
#
_entry.id   ff447b2b5aba73c6b0efd19cff87aa99
#
_cell.length_a   1.000
_cell.length_b   1.000
_cell.length_c   1.000
_cell.angle_alpha   90.00
_cell.angle_beta   90.00
_cell.angle_gamma   90.00
#
_symmetry.space_group_name_H-M   'P 1'
#
loop_
_entity.id
_entity.type
_entity.pdbx_description
1 polymer ?
#
loop_
_entity_poly.entity_id
_entity_poly.type
_entity_poly.pdbx_seq_one_letter_code
_entity_poly.pdbx_strand_id
1 'polypeptide(L)'
;MIRLITLTEIYKLNDQSTSKDHKYALREVVVNPEHIFALREDVRLSGIADKDQLPKDLDERQSYAKIFFNTLNHGSVTVVGEMHLIKTKLLEK
;
A
#
# COMPACT_ATOMS: atom_id res chain seq x y z
N MET A 1 -9.20 -11.43 -20.92
CA MET A 1 -8.25 -12.14 -20.04
C MET A 1 -8.03 -11.33 -18.78
N ILE A 2 -8.17 -11.96 -17.64
CA ILE A 2 -7.94 -11.29 -16.35
C ILE A 2 -6.44 -11.22 -16.10
N ARG A 3 -5.95 -10.04 -15.82
CA ARG A 3 -4.56 -9.85 -15.44
C ARG A 3 -4.50 -9.42 -13.98
N LEU A 4 -3.81 -10.20 -13.18
CA LEU A 4 -3.65 -9.90 -11.77
C LEU A 4 -2.22 -9.50 -11.49
N ILE A 5 -2.04 -8.53 -10.62
CA ILE A 5 -0.73 -8.01 -10.27
C ILE A 5 -0.54 -8.11 -8.78
N THR A 6 0.61 -8.61 -8.37
CA THR A 6 0.96 -8.75 -6.97
C THR A 6 1.76 -7.54 -6.52
N LEU A 7 1.30 -6.93 -5.45
CA LEU A 7 1.95 -5.76 -4.83
C LEU A 7 2.13 -6.02 -3.34
N THR A 8 2.90 -5.19 -2.70
CA THR A 8 3.08 -5.27 -1.25
C THR A 8 2.25 -4.18 -0.60
N GLU A 9 1.26 -4.59 0.17
CA GLU A 9 0.40 -3.68 0.90
C GLU A 9 0.99 -3.38 2.27
N ILE A 10 0.92 -2.11 2.68
CA ILE A 10 1.19 -1.74 4.06
C ILE A 10 -0.15 -1.41 4.71
N TYR A 11 -0.43 -1.98 5.88
CA TYR A 11 -1.71 -1.79 6.53
C TYR A 11 -1.52 -1.58 8.02
N LYS A 12 -2.48 -0.88 8.61
CA LYS A 12 -2.46 -0.59 10.02
C LYS A 12 -2.97 -1.80 10.79
N LEU A 13 -2.21 -2.20 11.79
CA LEU A 13 -2.62 -3.29 12.65
C LEU A 13 -3.80 -2.87 13.51
N ASN A 14 -4.75 -3.77 13.63
CA ASN A 14 -5.87 -3.60 14.52
C ASN A 14 -5.35 -3.74 15.94
N ASP A 15 -5.35 -2.66 16.68
CA ASP A 15 -4.62 -2.65 17.91
C ASP A 15 -5.42 -3.15 19.09
N GLN A 16 -5.55 -4.44 19.19
CA GLN A 16 -5.89 -5.10 20.41
C GLN A 16 -4.64 -5.65 21.07
N SER A 17 -3.52 -5.59 20.37
CA SER A 17 -2.30 -6.17 20.88
C SER A 17 -1.57 -5.15 21.73
N THR A 18 -0.82 -5.67 22.67
CA THR A 18 0.01 -4.85 23.54
C THR A 18 1.35 -4.53 22.91
N SER A 19 1.56 -4.92 21.67
CA SER A 19 2.80 -4.63 21.00
C SER A 19 2.97 -3.14 20.84
N LYS A 20 4.08 -2.62 21.33
CA LYS A 20 4.38 -1.20 21.26
C LYS A 20 5.22 -0.85 20.05
N ASP A 21 5.69 -1.84 19.32
CA ASP A 21 6.79 -1.62 18.42
C ASP A 21 6.35 -1.29 17.00
N HIS A 22 5.28 -1.91 16.51
CA HIS A 22 4.85 -1.66 15.13
C HIS A 22 3.36 -1.50 15.07
N LYS A 23 2.92 -0.42 14.44
CA LYS A 23 1.49 -0.20 14.20
C LYS A 23 1.09 -0.54 12.78
N TYR A 24 2.06 -0.85 11.94
CA TYR A 24 1.85 -1.20 10.54
C TYR A 24 2.55 -2.50 10.22
N ALA A 25 2.01 -3.22 9.27
CA ALA A 25 2.60 -4.46 8.80
C ALA A 25 2.50 -4.55 7.29
N LEU A 26 3.24 -5.46 6.72
CA LEU A 26 3.25 -5.69 5.28
C LEU A 26 2.58 -7.01 4.96
N ARG A 27 1.90 -7.05 3.84
CA ARG A 27 1.37 -8.30 3.32
C ARG A 27 1.24 -8.21 1.80
N GLU A 28 1.20 -9.35 1.17
CA GLU A 28 0.99 -9.40 -0.26
C GLU A 28 -0.46 -9.08 -0.58
N VAL A 29 -0.67 -8.31 -1.63
CA VAL A 29 -2.01 -8.06 -2.14
C VAL A 29 -1.99 -8.28 -3.65
N VAL A 30 -3.02 -8.96 -4.15
CA VAL A 30 -3.18 -9.21 -5.58
C VAL A 30 -4.34 -8.36 -6.07
N VAL A 31 -4.07 -7.53 -7.05
CA VAL A 31 -5.06 -6.57 -7.54
C VAL A 31 -5.38 -6.80 -9.01
N ASN A 32 -6.59 -6.47 -9.40
CA ASN A 32 -7.01 -6.46 -10.79
C ASN A 32 -6.99 -5.01 -11.26
N PRO A 33 -6.09 -4.66 -12.19
CA PRO A 33 -5.98 -3.27 -12.65
C PRO A 33 -7.26 -2.72 -13.27
N GLU A 34 -8.12 -3.58 -13.79
CA GLU A 34 -9.37 -3.12 -14.39
C GLU A 34 -10.36 -2.55 -13.40
N HIS A 35 -10.17 -2.85 -12.12
CA HIS A 35 -11.04 -2.34 -11.07
C HIS A 35 -10.48 -1.14 -10.35
N ILE A 36 -9.38 -0.59 -10.85
CA ILE A 36 -8.76 0.56 -10.21
C ILE A 36 -9.43 1.83 -10.70
N PHE A 37 -9.91 2.60 -9.75
CA PHE A 37 -10.57 3.87 -9.99
C PHE A 37 -9.59 5.03 -9.99
N ALA A 38 -8.64 5.02 -9.05
CA ALA A 38 -7.66 6.10 -8.91
C ALA A 38 -6.40 5.58 -8.23
N LEU A 39 -5.30 6.25 -8.51
CA LEU A 39 -4.00 5.97 -7.91
C LEU A 39 -3.41 7.31 -7.47
N ARG A 40 -2.98 7.39 -6.22
CA ARG A 40 -2.38 8.60 -5.67
C ARG A 40 -1.14 8.28 -4.88
N GLU A 41 -0.24 9.23 -4.82
CA GLU A 41 0.87 9.13 -3.88
C GLU A 41 0.31 9.31 -2.47
N ASP A 42 0.71 8.43 -1.57
CA ASP A 42 0.28 8.52 -0.18
C ASP A 42 1.44 9.04 0.66
N VAL A 43 1.36 10.30 1.05
CA VAL A 43 2.44 10.96 1.78
C VAL A 43 2.29 10.84 3.30
N ARG A 44 1.18 10.29 3.78
CA ARG A 44 0.96 10.19 5.22
C ARG A 44 2.01 9.35 5.92
N LEU A 45 2.37 8.23 5.30
CA LEU A 45 3.36 7.32 5.91
C LEU A 45 4.77 7.88 5.82
N SER A 46 5.08 8.60 4.75
CA SER A 46 6.38 9.25 4.63
C SER A 46 6.57 10.33 5.68
N GLY A 47 5.47 10.91 6.14
CA GLY A 47 5.50 11.98 7.12
C GLY A 47 5.40 11.53 8.56
N ILE A 48 5.37 10.21 8.82
CA ILE A 48 5.30 9.71 10.19
C ILE A 48 6.58 10.07 10.94
N ALA A 49 6.42 10.81 12.04
CA ALA A 49 7.55 11.25 12.84
C ALA A 49 8.21 10.07 13.57
N ASP A 50 7.42 9.12 13.99
CA ASP A 50 7.92 7.96 14.72
C ASP A 50 8.07 6.78 13.77
N LYS A 51 9.29 6.60 13.27
CA LYS A 51 9.57 5.52 12.32
C LYS A 51 9.49 4.14 12.94
N ASP A 52 9.44 4.06 14.27
CA ASP A 52 9.29 2.77 14.93
C ASP A 52 7.91 2.15 14.69
N GLN A 53 6.95 2.95 14.23
CA GLN A 53 5.63 2.44 13.89
C GLN A 53 5.62 1.66 12.59
N LEU A 54 6.64 1.83 11.76
CA LEU A 54 6.74 1.17 10.47
C LEU A 54 7.58 -0.10 10.57
N PRO A 55 7.35 -1.07 9.69
CA PRO A 55 8.19 -2.28 9.66
C PRO A 55 9.66 -1.93 9.48
N LYS A 56 10.52 -2.66 10.15
CA LYS A 56 11.95 -2.37 10.16
C LYS A 56 12.62 -2.54 8.80
N ASP A 57 12.05 -3.36 7.96
CA ASP A 57 12.64 -3.66 6.66
C ASP A 57 12.41 -2.57 5.62
N LEU A 58 11.64 -1.55 5.97
CA LEU A 58 11.38 -0.47 5.04
C LEU A 58 12.48 0.58 5.11
N ASP A 59 12.87 1.05 3.93
CA ASP A 59 13.80 2.17 3.80
C ASP A 59 13.11 3.44 4.30
N GLU A 60 13.87 4.30 4.97
CA GLU A 60 13.34 5.58 5.44
C GLU A 60 12.85 6.47 4.29
N ARG A 61 13.37 6.24 3.10
CA ARG A 61 12.99 7.01 1.91
C ARG A 61 11.87 6.35 1.12
N GLN A 62 11.31 5.29 1.67
CA GLN A 62 10.29 4.55 0.96
C GLN A 62 9.08 5.44 0.65
N SER A 63 8.61 5.35 -0.57
CA SER A 63 7.37 6.01 -0.99
C SER A 63 6.23 5.03 -0.98
N TYR A 64 5.02 5.55 -0.95
CA TYR A 64 3.80 4.74 -0.87
C TYR A 64 2.78 5.28 -1.86
N ALA A 65 1.94 4.38 -2.36
CA ALA A 65 0.87 4.75 -3.27
C ALA A 65 -0.45 4.19 -2.74
N LYS A 66 -1.50 4.96 -2.88
CA LYS A 66 -2.83 4.53 -2.47
C LYS A 66 -3.66 4.22 -3.70
N ILE A 67 -4.22 3.02 -3.74
CA ILE A 67 -5.02 2.53 -4.84
C ILE A 67 -6.47 2.47 -4.41
N PHE A 68 -7.33 3.11 -5.18
CA PHE A 68 -8.78 3.11 -4.93
C PHE A 68 -9.46 2.21 -5.96
N PHE A 69 -10.38 1.38 -5.50
CA PHE A 69 -11.09 0.45 -6.36
C PHE A 69 -12.52 0.90 -6.59
N ASN A 70 -13.01 0.64 -7.80
CA ASN A 70 -14.38 0.98 -8.16
C ASN A 70 -15.34 -0.21 -7.95
N THR A 71 -15.16 -0.88 -6.83
CA THR A 71 -16.02 -2.00 -6.47
C THR A 71 -17.17 -1.53 -5.59
N LEU A 72 -18.12 -2.42 -5.34
CA LEU A 72 -19.26 -2.11 -4.48
C LEU A 72 -18.83 -1.67 -3.09
N ASN A 73 -17.72 -2.16 -2.62
CA ASN A 73 -17.23 -1.84 -1.28
C ASN A 73 -16.36 -0.59 -1.25
N HIS A 74 -16.05 -0.01 -2.39
CA HIS A 74 -15.23 1.19 -2.50
C HIS A 74 -13.95 1.13 -1.66
N GLY A 75 -13.31 -0.03 -1.68
CA GLY A 75 -12.11 -0.22 -0.89
C GLY A 75 -10.90 0.52 -1.43
N SER A 76 -9.91 0.65 -0.59
CA SER A 76 -8.61 1.17 -0.99
C SER A 76 -7.53 0.40 -0.26
N VAL A 77 -6.33 0.37 -0.87
CA VAL A 77 -5.15 -0.22 -0.24
C VAL A 77 -3.98 0.73 -0.43
N THR A 78 -3.09 0.74 0.53
CA THR A 78 -1.83 1.48 0.42
C THR A 78 -0.73 0.49 0.17
N VAL A 79 0.04 0.70 -0.90
CA VAL A 79 1.09 -0.23 -1.29
C VAL A 79 2.44 0.44 -1.20
N VAL A 80 3.47 -0.37 -0.98
CA VAL A 80 4.85 0.09 -0.92
C VAL A 80 5.34 0.30 -2.34
N GLY A 81 5.87 1.49 -2.60
CA GLY A 81 6.45 1.79 -3.90
C GLY A 81 6.13 3.21 -4.35
N GLU A 82 6.97 3.71 -5.21
CA GLU A 82 6.74 5.02 -5.83
C GLU A 82 5.56 4.92 -6.80
N MET A 83 4.74 5.96 -6.82
CA MET A 83 3.54 5.98 -7.64
C MET A 83 3.84 5.69 -9.11
N HIS A 84 4.93 6.24 -9.66
CA HIS A 84 5.28 6.00 -11.06
C HIS A 84 5.61 4.54 -11.33
N LEU A 85 6.30 3.88 -10.41
CA LEU A 85 6.63 2.48 -10.56
C LEU A 85 5.38 1.60 -10.46
N ILE A 86 4.51 1.93 -9.53
CA ILE A 86 3.24 1.21 -9.39
C ILE A 86 2.39 1.41 -10.66
N LYS A 87 2.31 2.65 -11.13
CA LYS A 87 1.56 2.96 -12.34
C LYS A 87 2.08 2.14 -13.53
N THR A 88 3.40 2.06 -13.68
CA THR A 88 4.01 1.29 -14.76
C THR A 88 3.62 -0.18 -14.67
N LYS A 89 3.67 -0.75 -13.48
CA LYS A 89 3.27 -2.13 -13.28
C LYS A 89 1.82 -2.37 -13.66
N LEU A 90 0.95 -1.44 -13.30
CA LEU A 90 -0.48 -1.59 -13.56
C LEU A 90 -0.81 -1.46 -15.05
N LEU A 91 -0.04 -0.67 -15.77
CA LEU A 91 -0.24 -0.47 -17.20
C LEU A 91 0.51 -1.47 -18.07
N GLU A 92 1.40 -2.22 -17.49
CA GLU A 92 2.19 -3.21 -18.19
C GLU A 92 1.29 -4.31 -18.74
N LYS A 93 1.52 -4.67 -20.02
CA LYS A 93 0.72 -5.69 -20.68
C LYS A 93 1.40 -7.04 -20.64
#